data_7ee2b38c42e8c85001d168c72cd37087
#
_entry.id   7ee2b38c42e8c85001d168c72cd37087
#
_cell.length_a   1.000
_cell.length_b   1.000
_cell.length_c   1.000
_cell.angle_alpha   90.00
_cell.angle_beta   90.00
_cell.angle_gamma   90.00
#
_symmetry.space_group_name_H-M   'P 1'
#
loop_
_entity.id
_entity.type
_entity.pdbx_description
1 polymer ?
#
loop_
_entity_poly.entity_id
_entity_poly.type
_entity_poly.pdbx_seq_one_letter_code
_entity_poly.pdbx_strand_id
1 'polypeptide(L)'
;MKKIIKSLMIICLIGIFSFIITKHYYENNKVKLYNNKLNCVLKYKGLKEAKDFVLDKEGNFYIAFKDKIQFIDVKGKSYDILKKENLNITSLANRDKHLYFTSNNELYSYDIEKKKEKVLMSNLPNMGDYNKSLILINDDYLYLTIGAATNSAVVGKDNKWFSSSPFFCDVSPFPLILNGKNFGKEGTGAFSTYGTKAVRGQRVAEHFPGNSSVIIYNLKKEGMETYAWGIRNFKGIAFNSKGKILASVGGMEFRGERPVKGDRDYIYEINKGTWYGWPDYSGGDPINSPRFKGKGNKPVGFVLDKHPSTNPPAPLYQHKALNSLGTITVDHTGDIFSKDSIIFYEKNEKALYSLDNLGIIKKEVEFEKANIQSIKIINEKLIVLDNNKGYLYIINKGN
;
A
#
# COMPACT_ATOMS: atom_id res chain seq x y z
N MET A 1 38.15 -33.45 41.56
CA MET A 1 38.63 -32.75 40.36
C MET A 1 37.75 -32.94 39.10
N LYS A 2 37.52 -34.16 38.57
CA LYS A 2 36.76 -34.38 37.33
C LYS A 2 35.32 -33.81 37.32
N LYS A 3 34.57 -33.82 38.47
CA LYS A 3 33.24 -33.24 38.59
C LYS A 3 33.22 -31.70 38.51
N ILE A 4 34.22 -31.04 39.13
CA ILE A 4 34.37 -29.58 39.15
C ILE A 4 34.70 -29.08 37.73
N ILE A 5 35.57 -29.78 37.01
CA ILE A 5 35.93 -29.45 35.61
C ILE A 5 34.71 -29.59 34.69
N LYS A 6 33.90 -30.66 34.86
CA LYS A 6 32.64 -30.80 34.09
C LYS A 6 31.63 -29.67 34.36
N SER A 7 31.45 -29.27 35.64
CA SER A 7 30.60 -28.13 36.01
C SER A 7 31.08 -26.83 35.39
N LEU A 8 32.37 -26.55 35.43
CA LEU A 8 32.96 -25.35 34.81
C LEU A 8 32.78 -25.35 33.30
N MET A 9 32.96 -26.48 32.62
CA MET A 9 32.69 -26.58 31.17
C MET A 9 31.24 -26.32 30.81
N ILE A 10 30.28 -26.81 31.60
CA ILE A 10 28.85 -26.56 31.38
C ILE A 10 28.51 -25.08 31.53
N ILE A 11 29.04 -24.42 32.56
CA ILE A 11 28.85 -22.98 32.82
C ILE A 11 29.44 -22.16 31.66
N CYS A 12 30.63 -22.48 31.17
CA CYS A 12 31.24 -21.83 30.01
C CYS A 12 30.38 -22.04 28.71
N LEU A 13 29.87 -23.24 28.46
CA LEU A 13 29.00 -23.52 27.33
C LEU A 13 27.69 -22.73 27.39
N ILE A 14 27.07 -22.63 28.56
CA ILE A 14 25.87 -21.80 28.77
C ILE A 14 26.19 -20.31 28.54
N GLY A 15 27.33 -19.83 29.02
CA GLY A 15 27.78 -18.45 28.81
C GLY A 15 28.03 -18.14 27.34
N ILE A 16 28.70 -19.03 26.58
CA ILE A 16 28.94 -18.89 25.15
C ILE A 16 27.61 -18.92 24.39
N PHE A 17 26.71 -19.85 24.73
CA PHE A 17 25.40 -19.98 24.09
C PHE A 17 24.52 -18.74 24.34
N SER A 18 24.54 -18.24 25.59
CA SER A 18 23.85 -16.98 25.95
C SER A 18 24.43 -15.78 25.21
N PHE A 19 25.76 -15.70 25.07
CA PHE A 19 26.43 -14.65 24.32
C PHE A 19 26.10 -14.71 22.82
N ILE A 20 26.08 -15.91 22.23
CA ILE A 20 25.69 -16.11 20.80
C ILE A 20 24.25 -15.72 20.60
N ILE A 21 23.33 -16.12 21.48
CA ILE A 21 21.90 -15.75 21.40
C ILE A 21 21.72 -14.24 21.55
N THR A 22 22.36 -13.61 22.53
CA THR A 22 22.27 -12.16 22.74
C THR A 22 22.88 -11.39 21.59
N LYS A 23 24.04 -11.80 21.06
CA LYS A 23 24.65 -11.19 19.88
C LYS A 23 23.76 -11.34 18.65
N HIS A 24 23.23 -12.53 18.39
CA HIS A 24 22.31 -12.78 17.28
C HIS A 24 21.00 -11.99 17.43
N TYR A 25 20.48 -11.87 18.65
CA TYR A 25 19.29 -11.05 18.94
C TYR A 25 19.57 -9.56 18.71
N TYR A 26 20.72 -9.04 19.14
CA TYR A 26 21.13 -7.65 18.93
C TYR A 26 21.34 -7.33 17.45
N GLU A 27 22.02 -8.21 16.70
CA GLU A 27 22.28 -8.02 15.28
C GLU A 27 20.98 -8.06 14.45
N ASN A 28 20.03 -8.93 14.81
CA ASN A 28 18.74 -9.06 14.09
C ASN A 28 17.74 -7.92 14.37
N ASN A 29 17.97 -7.10 15.39
CA ASN A 29 17.04 -6.04 15.81
C ASN A 29 17.63 -4.63 15.64
N LYS A 30 18.72 -4.50 14.94
CA LYS A 30 19.41 -3.23 14.78
C LYS A 30 18.59 -2.28 13.93
N VAL A 31 18.28 -1.10 14.50
CA VAL A 31 17.78 0.08 13.78
C VAL A 31 18.95 1.05 13.68
N LYS A 32 19.25 1.47 12.45
CA LYS A 32 20.32 2.44 12.18
C LYS A 32 19.69 3.78 11.84
N LEU A 33 19.98 4.79 12.62
CA LEU A 33 19.58 6.17 12.39
C LEU A 33 20.67 6.87 11.56
N TYR A 34 20.31 7.45 10.45
CA TYR A 34 21.18 8.28 9.61
C TYR A 34 21.02 9.77 9.96
N ASN A 35 19.89 10.13 10.54
CA ASN A 35 19.60 11.44 11.06
C ASN A 35 19.84 11.42 12.59
N ASN A 36 20.88 12.10 13.04
CA ASN A 36 21.29 12.14 14.46
C ASN A 36 20.33 12.91 15.36
N LYS A 37 19.36 13.62 14.77
CA LYS A 37 18.29 14.30 15.51
C LYS A 37 17.11 13.38 15.83
N LEU A 38 17.12 12.14 15.36
CA LEU A 38 16.06 11.19 15.60
C LEU A 38 16.41 10.24 16.72
N ASN A 39 15.39 9.86 17.48
CA ASN A 39 15.42 8.76 18.44
C ASN A 39 14.39 7.70 18.02
N CYS A 40 14.73 6.43 18.17
CA CYS A 40 13.87 5.30 17.81
C CYS A 40 13.69 4.36 19.00
N VAL A 41 12.45 4.15 19.41
CA VAL A 41 12.10 3.28 20.54
C VAL A 41 11.20 2.16 20.04
N LEU A 42 11.50 0.92 20.42
CA LEU A 42 10.61 -0.22 20.21
C LEU A 42 9.49 -0.18 21.25
N LYS A 43 8.27 0.15 20.81
CA LYS A 43 7.11 0.32 21.70
C LYS A 43 6.41 -0.99 22.03
N TYR A 44 6.11 -1.81 20.97
CA TYR A 44 5.42 -3.09 21.13
C TYR A 44 6.08 -4.20 20.33
N LYS A 45 5.93 -5.44 20.83
CA LYS A 45 6.30 -6.71 20.19
C LYS A 45 5.06 -7.59 20.06
N GLY A 46 5.16 -8.68 19.29
CA GLY A 46 4.09 -9.66 19.17
C GLY A 46 3.03 -9.29 18.12
N LEU A 47 3.29 -8.29 17.27
CA LEU A 47 2.38 -7.83 16.21
C LEU A 47 2.70 -8.46 14.84
N LYS A 48 3.22 -9.70 14.83
CA LYS A 48 3.55 -10.39 13.59
C LYS A 48 2.30 -10.50 12.69
N GLU A 49 2.49 -10.23 11.39
CA GLU A 49 1.44 -10.23 10.37
C GLU A 49 0.38 -9.13 10.51
N ALA A 50 0.54 -8.19 11.44
CA ALA A 50 -0.33 -7.01 11.50
C ALA A 50 -0.34 -6.25 10.16
N LYS A 51 -1.50 -5.75 9.77
CA LYS A 51 -1.76 -5.14 8.45
C LYS A 51 -1.73 -3.62 8.49
N ASP A 52 -2.31 -3.03 9.53
CA ASP A 52 -2.42 -1.58 9.69
C ASP A 52 -2.68 -1.25 11.16
N PHE A 53 -2.61 0.02 11.52
CA PHE A 53 -2.92 0.50 12.86
C PHE A 53 -3.49 1.92 12.82
N VAL A 54 -4.26 2.26 13.85
CA VAL A 54 -4.69 3.64 14.13
C VAL A 54 -4.61 3.92 15.62
N LEU A 55 -4.60 5.19 15.99
CA LEU A 55 -4.69 5.65 17.36
C LEU A 55 -5.97 6.46 17.55
N ASP A 56 -6.58 6.35 18.73
CA ASP A 56 -7.61 7.28 19.15
C ASP A 56 -7.03 8.56 19.79
N LYS A 57 -7.89 9.46 20.21
CA LYS A 57 -7.49 10.74 20.82
C LYS A 57 -6.80 10.57 22.18
N GLU A 58 -7.07 9.46 22.86
CA GLU A 58 -6.48 9.08 24.15
C GLU A 58 -5.09 8.42 23.96
N GLY A 59 -4.69 8.10 22.73
CA GLY A 59 -3.43 7.46 22.40
C GLY A 59 -3.45 5.94 22.50
N ASN A 60 -4.64 5.32 22.58
CA ASN A 60 -4.78 3.88 22.50
C ASN A 60 -4.62 3.41 21.06
N PHE A 61 -4.06 2.22 20.88
CA PHE A 61 -3.85 1.63 19.57
C PHE A 61 -4.95 0.65 19.20
N TYR A 62 -5.36 0.69 17.95
CA TYR A 62 -6.14 -0.34 17.28
C TYR A 62 -5.28 -0.94 16.18
N ILE A 63 -4.96 -2.23 16.30
CA ILE A 63 -4.07 -2.95 15.37
C ILE A 63 -4.91 -3.93 14.56
N ALA A 64 -4.92 -3.77 13.24
CA ALA A 64 -5.59 -4.69 12.33
C ALA A 64 -4.66 -5.85 11.98
N PHE A 65 -5.18 -7.07 12.11
CA PHE A 65 -4.64 -8.31 11.56
C PHE A 65 -5.54 -8.79 10.42
N LYS A 66 -5.25 -9.93 9.85
CA LYS A 66 -6.08 -10.49 8.78
C LYS A 66 -7.54 -10.67 9.22
N ASP A 67 -7.76 -11.28 10.37
CA ASP A 67 -9.06 -11.77 10.86
C ASP A 67 -9.55 -11.09 12.14
N LYS A 68 -8.81 -10.09 12.63
CA LYS A 68 -9.13 -9.41 13.89
C LYS A 68 -8.63 -7.98 13.97
N ILE A 69 -9.22 -7.22 14.89
CA ILE A 69 -8.73 -5.92 15.37
C ILE A 69 -8.43 -6.04 16.86
N GLN A 70 -7.18 -5.80 17.25
CA GLN A 70 -6.71 -5.78 18.62
C GLN A 70 -6.66 -4.34 19.14
N PHE A 71 -7.19 -4.12 20.32
CA PHE A 71 -7.04 -2.89 21.09
C PHE A 71 -5.86 -3.01 22.05
N ILE A 72 -5.09 -1.93 22.21
CA ILE A 72 -3.99 -1.81 23.19
C ILE A 72 -4.13 -0.44 23.84
N ASP A 73 -4.41 -0.40 25.12
CA ASP A 73 -4.51 0.86 25.87
C ASP A 73 -3.12 1.49 26.14
N VAL A 74 -3.11 2.73 26.60
CA VAL A 74 -1.87 3.47 26.91
C VAL A 74 -1.02 2.79 28.01
N LYS A 75 -1.63 1.93 28.84
CA LYS A 75 -0.95 1.15 29.89
C LYS A 75 -0.42 -0.18 29.39
N GLY A 76 -0.71 -0.55 28.11
CA GLY A 76 -0.28 -1.79 27.46
C GLY A 76 -1.21 -2.98 27.69
N LYS A 77 -2.40 -2.81 28.31
CA LYS A 77 -3.42 -3.85 28.37
C LYS A 77 -4.01 -4.06 26.96
N SER A 78 -4.11 -5.31 26.51
CA SER A 78 -4.58 -5.60 25.18
C SER A 78 -5.64 -6.69 25.14
N TYR A 79 -6.59 -6.56 24.19
CA TYR A 79 -7.61 -7.59 23.89
C TYR A 79 -8.17 -7.40 22.48
N ASP A 80 -8.75 -8.45 21.92
CA ASP A 80 -9.38 -8.41 20.60
C ASP A 80 -10.78 -7.79 20.73
N ILE A 81 -11.06 -6.71 19.98
CA ILE A 81 -12.38 -6.05 19.96
C ILE A 81 -13.27 -6.58 18.85
N LEU A 82 -12.67 -7.10 17.79
CA LEU A 82 -13.32 -7.77 16.67
C LEU A 82 -12.47 -8.98 16.28
N LYS A 83 -13.10 -10.15 16.11
CA LYS A 83 -12.45 -11.34 15.59
C LYS A 83 -13.46 -12.18 14.80
N LYS A 84 -13.14 -12.48 13.52
CA LYS A 84 -13.98 -13.28 12.62
C LYS A 84 -13.09 -13.98 11.58
N GLU A 85 -13.22 -15.30 11.44
CA GLU A 85 -12.37 -16.13 10.57
C GLU A 85 -12.42 -15.75 9.07
N ASN A 86 -13.57 -15.24 8.61
CA ASN A 86 -13.78 -14.91 7.18
C ASN A 86 -13.28 -13.51 6.78
N LEU A 87 -12.70 -12.73 7.70
CA LEU A 87 -12.15 -11.43 7.37
C LEU A 87 -10.78 -11.57 6.70
N ASN A 88 -10.45 -10.59 5.87
CA ASN A 88 -9.13 -10.37 5.31
C ASN A 88 -8.86 -8.85 5.29
N ILE A 89 -8.66 -8.29 6.49
CA ILE A 89 -8.50 -6.85 6.67
C ILE A 89 -7.20 -6.40 6.01
N THR A 90 -7.26 -5.31 5.23
CA THR A 90 -6.10 -4.76 4.50
C THR A 90 -5.73 -3.34 4.92
N SER A 91 -6.67 -2.56 5.44
CA SER A 91 -6.45 -1.19 5.91
C SER A 91 -7.41 -0.83 7.03
N LEU A 92 -7.00 0.09 7.90
CA LEU A 92 -7.75 0.56 9.06
C LEU A 92 -7.67 2.08 9.15
N ALA A 93 -8.82 2.71 9.39
CA ALA A 93 -8.94 4.12 9.73
C ALA A 93 -9.87 4.27 10.92
N ASN A 94 -9.79 5.40 11.63
CA ASN A 94 -10.71 5.71 12.73
C ASN A 94 -11.24 7.14 12.60
N ARG A 95 -12.45 7.32 13.09
CA ARG A 95 -13.07 8.63 13.29
C ARG A 95 -14.00 8.55 14.49
N ASP A 96 -13.78 9.38 15.46
CA ASP A 96 -14.53 9.38 16.73
C ASP A 96 -14.58 7.96 17.35
N LYS A 97 -15.77 7.42 17.56
CA LYS A 97 -16.01 6.10 18.15
C LYS A 97 -16.19 4.98 17.11
N HIS A 98 -15.79 5.24 15.85
CA HIS A 98 -15.91 4.28 14.76
C HIS A 98 -14.56 3.92 14.19
N LEU A 99 -14.37 2.63 13.94
CA LEU A 99 -13.32 2.10 13.08
C LEU A 99 -13.90 1.84 11.70
N TYR A 100 -13.10 2.09 10.68
CA TYR A 100 -13.42 1.78 9.29
C TYR A 100 -12.34 0.87 8.76
N PHE A 101 -12.71 -0.20 8.08
CA PHE A 101 -11.75 -1.14 7.54
C PHE A 101 -12.24 -1.79 6.25
N THR A 102 -11.31 -2.15 5.38
CA THR A 102 -11.56 -2.96 4.19
C THR A 102 -11.24 -4.41 4.49
N SER A 103 -12.12 -5.29 4.09
CA SER A 103 -11.92 -6.74 4.19
C SER A 103 -12.55 -7.42 2.99
N ASN A 104 -11.81 -8.31 2.32
CA ASN A 104 -12.25 -8.97 1.10
C ASN A 104 -12.70 -7.92 0.05
N ASN A 105 -13.95 -8.00 -0.41
CA ASN A 105 -14.55 -7.08 -1.37
C ASN A 105 -15.56 -6.11 -0.73
N GLU A 106 -15.35 -5.75 0.55
CA GLU A 106 -16.27 -4.89 1.31
C GLU A 106 -15.54 -3.81 2.12
N LEU A 107 -16.24 -2.70 2.34
CA LEU A 107 -15.89 -1.65 3.27
C LEU A 107 -16.84 -1.71 4.47
N TYR A 108 -16.28 -1.73 5.67
CA TYR A 108 -16.99 -1.81 6.94
C TYR A 108 -16.83 -0.57 7.79
N SER A 109 -17.84 -0.27 8.61
CA SER A 109 -17.71 0.51 9.82
C SER A 109 -17.94 -0.37 11.05
N TYR A 110 -17.24 -0.11 12.14
CA TYR A 110 -17.39 -0.78 13.43
C TYR A 110 -17.56 0.25 14.53
N ASP A 111 -18.73 0.26 15.18
CA ASP A 111 -19.02 1.08 16.36
C ASP A 111 -18.38 0.42 17.59
N ILE A 112 -17.37 1.10 18.16
CA ILE A 112 -16.57 0.59 19.28
C ILE A 112 -17.42 0.40 20.55
N GLU A 113 -18.37 1.29 20.81
CA GLU A 113 -19.21 1.26 22.02
C GLU A 113 -20.28 0.17 21.92
N LYS A 114 -20.98 0.14 20.78
CA LYS A 114 -22.05 -0.83 20.54
C LYS A 114 -21.52 -2.21 20.15
N LYS A 115 -20.22 -2.32 19.84
CA LYS A 115 -19.55 -3.54 19.35
C LYS A 115 -20.27 -4.13 18.13
N LYS A 116 -20.70 -3.26 17.21
CA LYS A 116 -21.50 -3.64 16.04
C LYS A 116 -20.85 -3.15 14.76
N GLU A 117 -20.77 -4.02 13.77
CA GLU A 117 -20.33 -3.69 12.44
C GLU A 117 -21.48 -3.39 11.48
N LYS A 118 -21.21 -2.58 10.46
CA LYS A 118 -22.08 -2.30 9.32
C LYS A 118 -21.26 -2.35 8.05
N VAL A 119 -21.76 -3.04 7.01
CA VAL A 119 -21.21 -2.94 5.65
C VAL A 119 -21.64 -1.60 5.08
N LEU A 120 -20.68 -0.78 4.66
CA LEU A 120 -20.90 0.50 4.00
C LEU A 120 -20.91 0.38 2.48
N MET A 121 -20.07 -0.52 1.94
CA MET A 121 -19.98 -0.80 0.51
C MET A 121 -19.63 -2.27 0.31
N SER A 122 -20.33 -2.93 -0.60
CA SER A 122 -20.09 -4.31 -1.02
C SER A 122 -19.68 -4.38 -2.49
N ASN A 123 -19.26 -5.56 -2.92
CA ASN A 123 -18.91 -5.84 -4.32
C ASN A 123 -17.79 -4.96 -4.89
N LEU A 124 -16.80 -4.61 -4.04
CA LEU A 124 -15.60 -3.94 -4.51
C LEU A 124 -14.85 -4.85 -5.50
N PRO A 125 -14.46 -4.38 -6.70
CA PRO A 125 -13.75 -5.21 -7.68
C PRO A 125 -12.25 -5.35 -7.33
N ASN A 126 -11.93 -5.68 -6.08
CA ASN A 126 -10.57 -5.75 -5.54
C ASN A 126 -10.06 -7.20 -5.38
N MET A 127 -10.58 -8.16 -6.15
CA MET A 127 -10.13 -9.56 -6.12
C MET A 127 -8.90 -9.82 -6.98
N GLY A 128 -8.38 -8.81 -7.67
CA GLY A 128 -7.27 -8.90 -8.60
C GLY A 128 -5.88 -9.02 -7.95
N ASP A 129 -4.83 -8.86 -8.75
CA ASP A 129 -3.43 -8.91 -8.30
C ASP A 129 -3.10 -7.78 -7.31
N TYR A 130 -3.79 -6.64 -7.40
CA TYR A 130 -3.57 -5.43 -6.57
C TYR A 130 -4.76 -5.17 -5.64
N ASN A 131 -5.08 -6.18 -4.85
CA ASN A 131 -6.26 -6.25 -3.99
C ASN A 131 -6.13 -5.52 -2.64
N LYS A 132 -5.04 -4.82 -2.38
CA LYS A 132 -4.87 -4.02 -1.16
C LYS A 132 -5.64 -2.72 -1.32
N SER A 133 -6.81 -2.63 -0.70
CA SER A 133 -7.61 -1.40 -0.63
C SER A 133 -7.22 -0.60 0.61
N LEU A 134 -6.77 0.64 0.43
CA LEU A 134 -6.34 1.54 1.49
C LEU A 134 -7.43 2.55 1.79
N ILE A 135 -7.51 2.98 3.05
CA ILE A 135 -8.49 3.96 3.52
C ILE A 135 -7.78 5.17 4.11
N LEU A 136 -8.27 6.37 3.75
CA LEU A 136 -8.00 7.61 4.46
C LEU A 136 -9.31 8.27 4.86
N ILE A 137 -9.33 8.98 5.99
CA ILE A 137 -10.47 9.79 6.41
C ILE A 137 -9.99 11.22 6.68
N ASN A 138 -10.74 12.19 6.15
CA ASN A 138 -10.60 13.59 6.46
C ASN A 138 -11.98 14.19 6.65
N ASP A 139 -12.26 14.72 7.83
CA ASP A 139 -13.56 15.24 8.22
C ASP A 139 -14.69 14.22 7.97
N ASP A 140 -15.63 14.54 7.10
CA ASP A 140 -16.79 13.72 6.77
C ASP A 140 -16.57 12.80 5.56
N TYR A 141 -15.37 12.77 5.02
CA TYR A 141 -15.06 12.02 3.81
C TYR A 141 -14.07 10.88 4.06
N LEU A 142 -14.47 9.70 3.59
CA LEU A 142 -13.60 8.53 3.51
C LEU A 142 -13.16 8.36 2.06
N TYR A 143 -11.88 8.15 1.85
CA TYR A 143 -11.28 7.84 0.57
C TYR A 143 -10.83 6.38 0.57
N LEU A 144 -11.26 5.63 -0.44
CA LEU A 144 -11.00 4.21 -0.59
C LEU A 144 -10.27 3.97 -1.91
N THR A 145 -9.12 3.28 -1.89
CA THR A 145 -8.42 2.90 -3.11
C THR A 145 -8.82 1.52 -3.59
N ILE A 146 -8.94 1.35 -4.90
CA ILE A 146 -9.17 0.05 -5.55
C ILE A 146 -8.09 -0.11 -6.62
N GLY A 147 -7.26 -1.17 -6.49
CA GLY A 147 -6.22 -1.45 -7.46
C GLY A 147 -6.75 -2.12 -8.74
N ALA A 148 -5.89 -2.27 -9.75
CA ALA A 148 -6.19 -3.02 -10.94
C ALA A 148 -6.31 -4.52 -10.66
N ALA A 149 -7.11 -5.23 -11.44
CA ALA A 149 -7.17 -6.68 -11.41
C ALA A 149 -5.93 -7.30 -12.07
N THR A 150 -5.42 -6.67 -13.11
CA THR A 150 -4.29 -7.17 -13.92
C THR A 150 -3.12 -6.21 -13.94
N ASN A 151 -2.01 -6.64 -14.52
CA ASN A 151 -0.83 -5.81 -14.72
C ASN A 151 -1.11 -4.60 -15.65
N SER A 152 -1.77 -4.84 -16.79
CA SER A 152 -1.88 -3.86 -17.87
C SER A 152 -3.19 -3.99 -18.65
N ALA A 153 -4.31 -4.23 -17.94
CA ALA A 153 -5.69 -4.42 -18.42
C ALA A 153 -5.92 -5.68 -19.29
N VAL A 154 -4.97 -6.59 -19.36
CA VAL A 154 -5.08 -7.85 -20.11
C VAL A 154 -4.92 -9.03 -19.18
N VAL A 155 -5.93 -9.90 -19.13
CA VAL A 155 -5.91 -11.10 -18.29
C VAL A 155 -4.93 -12.13 -18.87
N GLY A 156 -4.13 -12.72 -18.01
CA GLY A 156 -3.20 -13.79 -18.34
C GLY A 156 -3.19 -14.87 -17.26
N LYS A 157 -2.62 -16.03 -17.60
CA LYS A 157 -2.45 -17.15 -16.64
C LYS A 157 -1.49 -16.83 -15.49
N ASP A 158 -0.74 -15.74 -15.60
CA ASP A 158 0.15 -15.20 -14.55
C ASP A 158 -0.61 -14.48 -13.42
N ASN A 159 -1.90 -14.15 -13.61
CA ASN A 159 -2.73 -13.58 -12.56
C ASN A 159 -3.00 -14.62 -11.48
N LYS A 160 -2.68 -14.32 -10.23
CA LYS A 160 -2.76 -15.26 -9.10
C LYS A 160 -4.17 -15.80 -8.85
N TRP A 161 -5.17 -15.01 -9.17
CA TRP A 161 -6.59 -15.31 -9.02
C TRP A 161 -7.19 -16.09 -10.21
N PHE A 162 -6.47 -16.25 -11.32
CA PHE A 162 -7.00 -16.82 -12.57
C PHE A 162 -7.68 -18.19 -12.37
N SER A 163 -7.04 -19.09 -11.63
CA SER A 163 -7.60 -20.44 -11.41
C SER A 163 -8.90 -20.46 -10.60
N SER A 164 -9.08 -19.48 -9.69
CA SER A 164 -10.27 -19.38 -8.84
C SER A 164 -11.41 -18.55 -9.45
N SER A 165 -11.06 -17.65 -10.39
CA SER A 165 -12.00 -16.69 -10.98
C SER A 165 -11.72 -16.45 -12.47
N PRO A 166 -11.82 -17.47 -13.33
CA PRO A 166 -11.35 -17.40 -14.73
C PRO A 166 -12.13 -16.39 -15.60
N PHE A 167 -13.31 -15.96 -15.15
CA PHE A 167 -14.15 -14.97 -15.85
C PHE A 167 -13.99 -13.55 -15.29
N PHE A 168 -13.09 -13.35 -14.33
CA PHE A 168 -12.81 -12.03 -13.79
C PHE A 168 -11.89 -11.24 -14.73
N CYS A 169 -12.08 -9.93 -14.83
CA CYS A 169 -11.23 -8.99 -15.55
C CYS A 169 -11.33 -7.60 -14.89
N ASP A 170 -10.51 -6.67 -15.37
CA ASP A 170 -10.63 -5.27 -14.96
C ASP A 170 -11.96 -4.67 -15.42
N VAL A 171 -12.58 -3.86 -14.56
CA VAL A 171 -13.76 -3.04 -14.87
C VAL A 171 -13.41 -1.56 -14.73
N SER A 172 -13.91 -0.73 -15.65
CA SER A 172 -13.57 0.69 -15.69
C SER A 172 -14.64 1.54 -15.01
N PRO A 173 -14.27 2.55 -14.18
CA PRO A 173 -15.24 3.46 -13.58
C PRO A 173 -15.88 4.43 -14.56
N PHE A 174 -15.36 4.52 -15.81
CA PHE A 174 -15.88 5.34 -16.89
C PHE A 174 -15.86 4.58 -18.20
N PRO A 175 -16.70 4.92 -19.19
CA PRO A 175 -16.72 4.26 -20.48
C PRO A 175 -15.38 4.41 -21.22
N LEU A 176 -14.91 3.32 -21.86
CA LEU A 176 -13.70 3.32 -22.66
C LEU A 176 -13.99 2.79 -24.06
N ILE A 177 -13.18 3.17 -25.04
CA ILE A 177 -13.22 2.64 -26.40
C ILE A 177 -11.90 1.93 -26.69
N LEU A 178 -11.99 0.65 -27.08
CA LEU A 178 -10.83 -0.19 -27.39
C LEU A 178 -10.38 -0.03 -28.84
N ASN A 179 -9.06 -0.14 -29.05
CA ASN A 179 -8.48 -0.08 -30.39
C ASN A 179 -8.43 -1.44 -31.12
N GLY A 180 -8.89 -2.52 -30.46
CA GLY A 180 -8.98 -3.86 -31.04
C GLY A 180 -7.68 -4.66 -31.00
N LYS A 181 -6.65 -4.22 -30.29
CA LYS A 181 -5.44 -5.02 -30.11
C LYS A 181 -5.68 -6.17 -29.13
N ASN A 182 -5.11 -7.33 -29.48
CA ASN A 182 -5.19 -8.56 -28.70
C ASN A 182 -3.78 -9.09 -28.41
N PHE A 183 -3.61 -9.77 -27.29
CA PHE A 183 -2.31 -10.15 -26.75
C PHE A 183 -2.26 -11.63 -26.40
N GLY A 184 -1.05 -12.20 -26.39
CA GLY A 184 -0.81 -13.61 -26.07
C GLY A 184 -1.29 -14.58 -27.15
N LYS A 185 -1.13 -15.88 -26.90
CA LYS A 185 -1.50 -16.94 -27.83
C LYS A 185 -3.01 -17.02 -28.07
N GLU A 186 -3.78 -16.81 -27.02
CA GLU A 186 -5.25 -16.88 -27.06
C GLU A 186 -5.90 -15.59 -27.59
N GLY A 187 -5.09 -14.56 -27.84
CA GLY A 187 -5.58 -13.30 -28.38
C GLY A 187 -6.50 -12.55 -27.41
N THR A 188 -6.11 -12.41 -26.15
CA THR A 188 -6.90 -11.73 -25.12
C THR A 188 -6.89 -10.22 -25.33
N GLY A 189 -8.07 -9.62 -25.40
CA GLY A 189 -8.29 -8.18 -25.42
C GLY A 189 -8.19 -7.55 -24.04
N ALA A 190 -8.01 -6.21 -23.98
CA ALA A 190 -8.06 -5.50 -22.73
C ALA A 190 -9.50 -5.43 -22.16
N PHE A 191 -9.63 -5.34 -20.82
CA PHE A 191 -10.92 -5.28 -20.11
C PHE A 191 -11.87 -6.44 -20.51
N SER A 192 -11.31 -7.58 -20.83
CA SER A 192 -12.02 -8.78 -21.25
C SER A 192 -11.48 -10.00 -20.52
N THR A 193 -12.31 -11.05 -20.44
CA THR A 193 -11.88 -12.34 -19.87
C THR A 193 -10.83 -13.00 -20.75
N TYR A 194 -10.04 -13.88 -20.19
CA TYR A 194 -8.97 -14.59 -20.90
C TYR A 194 -9.49 -15.30 -22.16
N GLY A 195 -8.80 -15.15 -23.28
CA GLY A 195 -9.17 -15.68 -24.59
C GLY A 195 -10.28 -14.93 -25.31
N THR A 196 -10.87 -13.90 -24.71
CA THR A 196 -11.88 -13.05 -25.38
C THR A 196 -11.19 -11.94 -26.16
N LYS A 197 -11.41 -11.89 -27.46
CA LYS A 197 -10.82 -10.90 -28.35
C LYS A 197 -11.58 -9.56 -28.29
N ALA A 198 -10.83 -8.47 -28.25
CA ALA A 198 -11.36 -7.12 -28.48
C ALA A 198 -11.41 -6.79 -29.95
N VAL A 199 -12.37 -5.97 -30.33
CA VAL A 199 -12.48 -5.39 -31.68
C VAL A 199 -12.34 -3.88 -31.67
N ARG A 200 -11.87 -3.26 -32.75
CA ARG A 200 -11.73 -1.80 -32.82
C ARG A 200 -13.08 -1.12 -32.66
N GLY A 201 -13.14 -0.08 -31.84
CA GLY A 201 -14.35 0.64 -31.50
C GLY A 201 -15.25 -0.04 -30.45
N GLN A 202 -14.85 -1.21 -29.93
CA GLN A 202 -15.57 -1.87 -28.87
C GLN A 202 -15.63 -0.96 -27.64
N ARG A 203 -16.85 -0.77 -27.09
CA ARG A 203 -17.08 -0.02 -25.85
C ARG A 203 -16.97 -0.94 -24.65
N VAL A 204 -16.16 -0.53 -23.69
CA VAL A 204 -16.19 -1.04 -22.30
C VAL A 204 -17.19 -0.19 -21.54
N ALA A 205 -18.22 -0.81 -20.98
CA ALA A 205 -19.22 -0.10 -20.17
C ALA A 205 -18.59 0.38 -18.86
N GLU A 206 -19.13 1.47 -18.31
CA GLU A 206 -18.80 1.92 -16.96
C GLU A 206 -19.30 0.92 -15.92
N HIS A 207 -18.55 0.80 -14.83
CA HIS A 207 -18.90 -0.01 -13.66
C HIS A 207 -18.52 0.74 -12.39
N PHE A 208 -19.48 0.96 -11.52
CA PHE A 208 -19.20 1.58 -10.22
C PHE A 208 -19.39 0.59 -9.07
N PRO A 209 -18.39 0.44 -8.18
CA PRO A 209 -17.03 0.99 -8.27
C PRO A 209 -16.19 0.29 -9.35
N GLY A 210 -15.26 1.00 -9.97
CA GLY A 210 -14.33 0.43 -10.98
C GLY A 210 -12.95 0.14 -10.40
N ASN A 211 -12.17 -0.69 -11.09
CA ASN A 211 -10.77 -0.93 -10.81
C ASN A 211 -9.91 0.33 -11.03
N SER A 212 -8.69 0.32 -10.49
CA SER A 212 -7.68 1.37 -10.70
C SER A 212 -8.18 2.76 -10.30
N SER A 213 -8.94 2.85 -9.20
CA SER A 213 -9.65 4.08 -8.82
C SER A 213 -9.50 4.43 -7.34
N VAL A 214 -9.83 5.68 -7.02
CA VAL A 214 -10.08 6.18 -5.67
C VAL A 214 -11.57 6.55 -5.60
N ILE A 215 -12.27 5.99 -4.64
CA ILE A 215 -13.66 6.32 -4.32
C ILE A 215 -13.69 7.29 -3.15
N ILE A 216 -14.51 8.32 -3.23
CA ILE A 216 -14.84 9.18 -2.09
C ILE A 216 -16.24 8.82 -1.58
N TYR A 217 -16.35 8.60 -0.28
CA TYR A 217 -17.60 8.28 0.42
C TYR A 217 -17.89 9.33 1.48
N ASN A 218 -19.06 9.95 1.42
CA ASN A 218 -19.51 10.92 2.43
C ASN A 218 -20.16 10.17 3.60
N LEU A 219 -19.49 10.17 4.74
CA LEU A 219 -19.93 9.43 5.95
C LEU A 219 -21.24 9.94 6.57
N LYS A 220 -21.65 11.19 6.27
CA LYS A 220 -22.92 11.77 6.77
C LYS A 220 -24.08 11.54 5.82
N LYS A 221 -23.85 11.69 4.51
CA LYS A 221 -24.90 11.64 3.48
C LYS A 221 -24.98 10.29 2.79
N GLU A 222 -24.09 9.37 3.11
CA GLU A 222 -23.94 8.03 2.49
C GLU A 222 -23.81 8.07 0.95
N GLY A 223 -23.40 9.23 0.38
CA GLY A 223 -23.15 9.40 -1.04
C GLY A 223 -21.73 9.00 -1.42
N MET A 224 -21.55 8.41 -2.60
CA MET A 224 -20.24 7.96 -3.08
C MET A 224 -20.06 8.24 -4.57
N GLU A 225 -18.82 8.54 -4.96
CA GLU A 225 -18.44 8.79 -6.36
C GLU A 225 -16.99 8.39 -6.62
N THR A 226 -16.61 8.23 -7.89
CA THR A 226 -15.22 8.07 -8.29
C THR A 226 -14.48 9.41 -8.14
N TYR A 227 -13.47 9.45 -7.26
CA TYR A 227 -12.65 10.65 -7.01
C TYR A 227 -11.56 10.82 -8.08
N ALA A 228 -10.84 9.72 -8.38
CA ALA A 228 -9.78 9.67 -9.39
C ALA A 228 -9.65 8.25 -9.93
N TRP A 229 -8.97 8.05 -11.07
CA TRP A 229 -8.84 6.73 -11.67
C TRP A 229 -7.63 6.59 -12.61
N GLY A 230 -7.42 5.38 -13.14
CA GLY A 230 -6.26 5.09 -13.97
C GLY A 230 -4.97 4.90 -13.14
N ILE A 231 -5.09 4.41 -11.89
CA ILE A 231 -3.99 4.17 -10.97
C ILE A 231 -3.91 2.68 -10.66
N ARG A 232 -2.88 2.01 -11.16
CA ARG A 232 -2.77 0.54 -11.13
C ARG A 232 -2.71 -0.06 -9.73
N ASN A 233 -1.81 0.40 -8.87
CA ASN A 233 -1.43 -0.32 -7.65
C ASN A 233 -1.02 0.65 -6.53
N PHE A 234 -1.91 0.88 -5.60
CA PHE A 234 -1.64 1.71 -4.42
C PHE A 234 -0.79 0.94 -3.40
N LYS A 235 0.31 1.54 -2.96
CA LYS A 235 1.21 1.02 -1.92
C LYS A 235 1.03 1.73 -0.58
N GLY A 236 0.71 3.01 -0.61
CA GLY A 236 0.46 3.87 0.53
C GLY A 236 -0.27 5.14 0.11
N ILE A 237 -1.03 5.73 1.03
CA ILE A 237 -1.74 6.99 0.85
C ILE A 237 -1.63 7.83 2.12
N ALA A 238 -1.55 9.15 1.97
CA ALA A 238 -1.51 10.09 3.08
C ALA A 238 -2.05 11.46 2.65
N PHE A 239 -2.50 12.29 3.59
CA PHE A 239 -2.78 13.72 3.33
C PHE A 239 -1.53 14.56 3.56
N ASN A 240 -1.41 15.67 2.81
CA ASN A 240 -0.51 16.76 3.16
C ASN A 240 -1.26 17.85 3.97
N SER A 241 -0.54 18.92 4.38
CA SER A 241 -1.11 20.01 5.18
C SER A 241 -2.26 20.77 4.51
N LYS A 242 -2.40 20.63 3.18
CA LYS A 242 -3.47 21.25 2.38
C LYS A 242 -4.64 20.30 2.14
N GLY A 243 -4.68 19.13 2.80
CA GLY A 243 -5.71 18.11 2.60
C GLY A 243 -5.66 17.42 1.24
N LYS A 244 -4.53 17.52 0.49
CA LYS A 244 -4.33 16.81 -0.76
C LYS A 244 -3.88 15.38 -0.49
N ILE A 245 -4.41 14.43 -1.26
CA ILE A 245 -4.02 13.03 -1.17
C ILE A 245 -2.71 12.83 -1.93
N LEU A 246 -1.73 12.25 -1.25
CA LEU A 246 -0.50 11.74 -1.87
C LEU A 246 -0.57 10.21 -1.87
N ALA A 247 -0.13 9.59 -2.97
CA ALA A 247 -0.15 8.14 -3.11
C ALA A 247 1.18 7.61 -3.66
N SER A 248 1.74 6.58 -3.02
CA SER A 248 2.77 5.76 -3.62
C SER A 248 2.12 4.67 -4.48
N VAL A 249 2.60 4.54 -5.71
CA VAL A 249 1.98 3.73 -6.76
C VAL A 249 3.03 2.85 -7.42
N GLY A 250 2.69 1.57 -7.58
CA GLY A 250 3.52 0.63 -8.33
C GLY A 250 3.28 0.74 -9.83
N GLY A 251 4.35 0.88 -10.59
CA GLY A 251 4.33 0.86 -12.05
C GLY A 251 4.02 -0.52 -12.65
N MET A 252 3.83 -0.61 -13.96
CA MET A 252 3.53 -1.86 -14.67
C MET A 252 4.76 -2.76 -14.76
N GLU A 253 4.54 -4.06 -14.69
CA GLU A 253 5.58 -5.09 -14.61
C GLU A 253 5.84 -5.74 -15.97
N PHE A 254 7.04 -6.29 -16.11
CA PHE A 254 7.39 -7.11 -17.27
C PHE A 254 6.87 -8.54 -17.10
N ARG A 255 5.55 -8.70 -17.10
CA ARG A 255 4.85 -9.99 -16.96
C ARG A 255 3.49 -9.99 -17.66
N GLY A 256 2.93 -11.18 -17.80
CA GLY A 256 1.61 -11.39 -18.39
C GLY A 256 1.57 -11.27 -19.90
N GLU A 257 0.36 -11.27 -20.44
CA GLU A 257 0.14 -11.25 -21.90
C GLU A 257 0.51 -9.90 -22.53
N ARG A 258 0.46 -8.81 -21.75
CA ARG A 258 0.88 -7.46 -22.17
C ARG A 258 1.95 -6.91 -21.22
N PRO A 259 3.21 -7.40 -21.33
CA PRO A 259 4.29 -7.00 -20.44
C PRO A 259 4.81 -5.58 -20.75
N VAL A 260 5.04 -4.77 -19.73
CA VAL A 260 5.62 -3.43 -19.85
C VAL A 260 7.02 -3.41 -19.24
N LYS A 261 8.03 -3.04 -20.05
CA LYS A 261 9.44 -2.95 -19.61
C LYS A 261 9.79 -1.53 -19.17
N GLY A 262 10.78 -1.41 -18.29
CA GLY A 262 11.39 -0.12 -17.94
C GLY A 262 10.51 0.81 -17.12
N ASP A 263 9.38 0.32 -16.62
CA ASP A 263 8.54 1.10 -15.73
C ASP A 263 9.13 1.19 -14.32
N ARG A 264 8.60 2.06 -13.48
CA ARG A 264 9.08 2.37 -12.13
C ARG A 264 7.92 2.59 -11.17
N ASP A 265 8.21 2.67 -9.90
CA ASP A 265 7.25 3.13 -8.90
C ASP A 265 7.24 4.66 -8.82
N TYR A 266 6.12 5.24 -8.35
CA TYR A 266 5.88 6.68 -8.36
C TYR A 266 5.22 7.17 -7.08
N ILE A 267 5.36 8.47 -6.80
CA ILE A 267 4.50 9.19 -5.86
C ILE A 267 3.74 10.27 -6.64
N TYR A 268 2.41 10.26 -6.50
CA TYR A 268 1.51 11.23 -7.11
C TYR A 268 0.78 12.06 -6.06
N GLU A 269 0.43 13.29 -6.42
CA GLU A 269 -0.69 14.01 -5.83
C GLU A 269 -1.97 13.59 -6.56
N ILE A 270 -3.01 13.17 -5.82
CA ILE A 270 -4.25 12.66 -6.38
C ILE A 270 -5.32 13.76 -6.38
N ASN A 271 -5.74 14.19 -7.56
CA ASN A 271 -6.69 15.26 -7.77
C ASN A 271 -8.05 14.70 -8.25
N LYS A 272 -9.16 15.31 -7.78
CA LYS A 272 -10.52 14.94 -8.16
C LYS A 272 -10.72 15.04 -9.68
N GLY A 273 -11.46 14.07 -10.25
CA GLY A 273 -11.82 14.04 -11.67
C GLY A 273 -10.66 13.66 -12.61
N THR A 274 -9.52 13.26 -12.08
CA THR A 274 -8.30 13.06 -12.88
C THR A 274 -8.08 11.59 -13.22
N TRP A 275 -7.73 11.33 -14.49
CA TRP A 275 -7.21 10.06 -14.98
C TRP A 275 -5.68 10.06 -14.97
N TYR A 276 -5.06 9.03 -14.33
CA TYR A 276 -3.61 8.91 -14.12
C TYR A 276 -2.90 8.02 -15.15
N GLY A 277 -3.61 7.58 -16.18
CA GLY A 277 -3.00 7.03 -17.39
C GLY A 277 -3.08 5.53 -17.55
N TRP A 278 -3.20 4.73 -16.50
CA TRP A 278 -3.31 3.28 -16.67
C TRP A 278 -4.55 2.92 -17.49
N PRO A 279 -4.46 1.99 -18.47
CA PRO A 279 -3.35 1.08 -18.75
C PRO A 279 -2.36 1.54 -19.83
N ASP A 280 -2.52 2.71 -20.43
CA ASP A 280 -1.76 3.14 -21.61
C ASP A 280 -0.68 4.19 -21.33
N TYR A 281 -0.64 4.72 -20.11
CA TYR A 281 0.40 5.62 -19.62
C TYR A 281 0.91 5.17 -18.25
N SER A 282 2.14 5.50 -17.94
CA SER A 282 2.75 5.34 -16.62
C SER A 282 3.79 6.43 -16.37
N GLY A 283 3.77 7.02 -15.16
CA GLY A 283 4.67 8.13 -14.85
C GLY A 283 4.44 9.38 -15.68
N GLY A 284 3.21 9.59 -16.21
CA GLY A 284 2.89 10.65 -17.16
C GLY A 284 3.26 10.35 -18.62
N ASP A 285 4.06 9.31 -18.88
CA ASP A 285 4.56 8.97 -20.21
C ASP A 285 3.70 7.87 -20.88
N PRO A 286 3.46 7.95 -22.22
CA PRO A 286 2.79 6.90 -22.96
C PRO A 286 3.67 5.64 -23.02
N ILE A 287 3.08 4.45 -22.77
CA ILE A 287 3.84 3.19 -22.69
C ILE A 287 4.45 2.72 -24.02
N ASN A 288 4.06 3.32 -25.12
CA ASN A 288 4.67 3.08 -26.44
C ASN A 288 5.90 3.96 -26.69
N SER A 289 6.29 4.80 -25.73
CA SER A 289 7.50 5.63 -25.83
C SER A 289 8.77 4.79 -25.71
N PRO A 290 9.92 5.29 -26.20
CA PRO A 290 11.20 4.58 -26.12
C PRO A 290 11.64 4.21 -24.69
N ARG A 291 11.16 4.90 -23.67
CA ARG A 291 11.41 4.60 -22.25
C ARG A 291 11.00 3.17 -21.90
N PHE A 292 9.90 2.68 -22.45
CA PHE A 292 9.32 1.38 -22.10
C PHE A 292 9.75 0.23 -23.03
N LYS A 293 10.70 0.45 -23.92
CA LYS A 293 11.13 -0.64 -24.82
C LYS A 293 12.07 -1.65 -24.15
N GLY A 294 12.89 -1.21 -23.19
CA GLY A 294 13.99 -2.01 -22.70
C GLY A 294 15.03 -2.33 -23.79
N LYS A 295 16.13 -3.01 -23.44
CA LYS A 295 17.18 -3.35 -24.40
C LYS A 295 16.67 -4.42 -25.40
N GLY A 296 16.78 -4.13 -26.70
CA GLY A 296 16.47 -5.09 -27.78
C GLY A 296 14.98 -5.39 -28.02
N ASN A 297 14.03 -4.60 -27.44
CA ASN A 297 12.60 -4.84 -27.61
C ASN A 297 11.89 -3.60 -28.17
N LYS A 298 10.66 -3.81 -28.65
CA LYS A 298 9.72 -2.71 -28.96
C LYS A 298 8.81 -2.46 -27.76
N PRO A 299 8.37 -1.20 -27.54
CA PRO A 299 7.33 -0.91 -26.56
C PRO A 299 6.03 -1.62 -26.92
N VAL A 300 5.19 -1.91 -25.92
CA VAL A 300 3.85 -2.44 -26.16
C VAL A 300 2.94 -1.35 -26.72
N GLY A 301 1.95 -1.77 -27.53
CA GLY A 301 1.00 -0.82 -28.05
C GLY A 301 -0.10 -0.45 -27.07
N PHE A 302 -0.78 0.67 -27.31
CA PHE A 302 -1.99 1.08 -26.60
C PHE A 302 -3.11 0.07 -26.78
N VAL A 303 -4.05 0.06 -25.83
CA VAL A 303 -5.29 -0.72 -25.88
C VAL A 303 -6.52 0.17 -26.07
N LEU A 304 -6.44 1.44 -25.70
CA LEU A 304 -7.50 2.41 -25.90
C LEU A 304 -7.38 3.08 -27.29
N ASP A 305 -8.51 3.30 -27.95
CA ASP A 305 -8.58 4.08 -29.19
C ASP A 305 -8.59 5.58 -28.90
N LYS A 306 -9.29 5.97 -27.84
CA LYS A 306 -9.30 7.34 -27.31
C LYS A 306 -8.96 7.32 -25.84
N HIS A 307 -8.02 8.16 -25.43
CA HIS A 307 -7.63 8.32 -24.03
C HIS A 307 -8.48 9.39 -23.36
N PRO A 308 -8.86 9.23 -22.09
CA PRO A 308 -9.54 10.26 -21.30
C PRO A 308 -8.77 11.58 -21.22
N SER A 309 -7.44 11.49 -21.26
CA SER A 309 -6.51 12.61 -21.39
C SER A 309 -5.29 12.17 -22.21
N THR A 310 -4.79 13.04 -23.05
CA THR A 310 -3.52 12.84 -23.78
C THR A 310 -2.31 13.29 -22.96
N ASN A 311 -2.54 13.90 -21.81
CA ASN A 311 -1.49 14.40 -20.90
C ASN A 311 -1.86 14.07 -19.45
N PRO A 312 -1.80 12.78 -19.04
CA PRO A 312 -1.97 12.41 -17.63
C PRO A 312 -0.94 13.09 -16.73
N PRO A 313 -1.24 13.34 -15.46
CA PRO A 313 -0.32 14.03 -14.57
C PRO A 313 1.03 13.33 -14.45
N ALA A 314 2.09 14.11 -14.45
CA ALA A 314 3.42 13.64 -14.06
C ALA A 314 3.45 13.36 -12.55
N PRO A 315 4.25 12.37 -12.09
CA PRO A 315 4.43 12.12 -10.67
C PRO A 315 5.25 13.24 -10.00
N LEU A 316 5.02 13.44 -8.69
CA LEU A 316 5.88 14.25 -7.85
C LEU A 316 7.27 13.63 -7.70
N TYR A 317 7.33 12.31 -7.71
CA TYR A 317 8.57 11.55 -7.58
C TYR A 317 8.51 10.26 -8.40
N GLN A 318 9.56 10.01 -9.18
CA GLN A 318 9.80 8.76 -9.87
C GLN A 318 10.89 7.99 -9.13
N HIS A 319 10.54 6.80 -8.62
CA HIS A 319 11.49 5.98 -7.90
C HIS A 319 12.52 5.32 -8.84
N LYS A 320 13.70 4.98 -8.30
CA LYS A 320 14.79 4.37 -9.08
C LYS A 320 14.50 2.95 -9.57
N ALA A 321 13.59 2.24 -8.92
CA ALA A 321 13.28 0.84 -9.21
C ALA A 321 11.77 0.56 -9.18
N LEU A 322 11.38 -0.55 -9.78
CA LEU A 322 10.03 -1.08 -9.75
C LEU A 322 9.86 -2.02 -8.55
N ASN A 323 8.67 -2.05 -7.96
CA ASN A 323 8.28 -2.90 -6.82
C ASN A 323 9.07 -2.67 -5.51
N SER A 324 9.82 -1.59 -5.41
CA SER A 324 10.62 -1.26 -4.23
C SER A 324 10.03 -0.14 -3.37
N LEU A 325 9.21 0.74 -3.93
CA LEU A 325 8.49 1.75 -3.14
C LEU A 325 7.37 1.08 -2.33
N GLY A 326 7.33 1.39 -1.05
CA GLY A 326 6.34 0.86 -0.10
C GLY A 326 5.30 1.88 0.33
N THR A 327 4.86 1.76 1.58
CA THR A 327 3.92 2.68 2.23
C THR A 327 4.53 4.07 2.39
N ILE A 328 3.65 5.09 2.48
CA ILE A 328 4.04 6.49 2.71
C ILE A 328 3.27 7.12 3.87
N THR A 329 3.82 8.18 4.43
CA THR A 329 3.14 9.16 5.28
C THR A 329 3.68 10.55 4.98
N VAL A 330 3.07 11.59 5.52
CA VAL A 330 3.49 12.99 5.32
C VAL A 330 3.63 13.67 6.68
N ASP A 331 4.72 14.40 6.86
CA ASP A 331 4.91 15.28 8.01
C ASP A 331 4.26 16.64 7.73
N HIS A 332 2.94 16.72 7.88
CA HIS A 332 2.16 17.91 7.54
C HIS A 332 2.39 19.09 8.49
N THR A 333 2.91 18.88 9.67
CA THR A 333 3.24 19.91 10.66
C THR A 333 4.70 20.36 10.59
N GLY A 334 5.62 19.46 10.25
CA GLY A 334 7.06 19.70 10.26
C GLY A 334 7.73 19.37 11.60
N ASP A 335 7.06 18.56 12.42
CA ASP A 335 7.54 18.25 13.77
C ASP A 335 8.76 17.33 13.78
N ILE A 336 8.86 16.40 12.83
CA ILE A 336 9.94 15.42 12.75
C ILE A 336 10.93 15.78 11.65
N PHE A 337 10.42 16.08 10.46
CA PHE A 337 11.18 16.49 9.27
C PHE A 337 10.85 17.94 8.90
N SER A 338 10.94 18.33 7.65
CA SER A 338 10.38 19.60 7.18
C SER A 338 8.90 19.45 6.85
N LYS A 339 8.15 20.55 6.96
CA LYS A 339 6.70 20.56 6.70
C LYS A 339 6.39 20.02 5.30
N ASP A 340 5.39 19.15 5.24
CA ASP A 340 4.93 18.42 4.04
C ASP A 340 5.99 17.50 3.41
N SER A 341 7.06 17.15 4.14
CA SER A 341 7.96 16.07 3.70
C SER A 341 7.21 14.75 3.60
N ILE A 342 7.42 14.05 2.49
CA ILE A 342 6.89 12.72 2.26
C ILE A 342 7.89 11.72 2.82
N ILE A 343 7.47 10.89 3.76
CA ILE A 343 8.25 9.80 4.28
C ILE A 343 7.80 8.52 3.59
N PHE A 344 8.70 7.77 2.98
CA PHE A 344 8.40 6.55 2.28
C PHE A 344 9.33 5.40 2.64
N TYR A 345 8.81 4.18 2.58
CA TYR A 345 9.58 2.96 2.79
C TYR A 345 10.15 2.45 1.46
N GLU A 346 11.47 2.30 1.42
CA GLU A 346 12.20 1.63 0.34
C GLU A 346 12.48 0.18 0.74
N LYS A 347 11.85 -0.77 0.04
CA LYS A 347 11.81 -2.18 0.44
C LYS A 347 13.12 -2.92 0.25
N ASN A 348 13.87 -2.61 -0.81
CA ASN A 348 15.13 -3.30 -1.12
C ASN A 348 16.21 -2.91 -0.11
N GLU A 349 16.25 -1.66 0.30
CA GLU A 349 17.19 -1.15 1.30
C GLU A 349 16.63 -1.26 2.73
N LYS A 350 15.35 -1.63 2.89
CA LYS A 350 14.66 -1.71 4.19
C LYS A 350 14.77 -0.42 5.00
N ALA A 351 14.63 0.70 4.32
CA ALA A 351 14.89 2.01 4.88
C ALA A 351 13.73 2.97 4.68
N LEU A 352 13.58 3.91 5.60
CA LEU A 352 12.73 5.07 5.44
C LEU A 352 13.56 6.22 4.87
N TYR A 353 12.97 6.86 3.90
CA TYR A 353 13.49 8.06 3.26
C TYR A 353 12.52 9.22 3.46
N SER A 354 13.03 10.42 3.58
CA SER A 354 12.27 11.67 3.47
C SER A 354 12.50 12.29 2.10
N LEU A 355 11.44 12.83 1.51
CA LEU A 355 11.45 13.67 0.32
C LEU A 355 10.82 15.00 0.69
N ASP A 356 11.58 16.07 0.68
CA ASP A 356 11.10 17.40 1.02
C ASP A 356 10.49 18.14 -0.19
N ASN A 357 9.93 19.33 0.05
CA ASN A 357 9.30 20.16 -0.97
C ASN A 357 10.27 20.72 -2.02
N LEU A 358 11.59 20.63 -1.77
CA LEU A 358 12.63 21.02 -2.71
C LEU A 358 13.09 19.83 -3.56
N GLY A 359 12.51 18.65 -3.38
CA GLY A 359 12.89 17.43 -4.07
C GLY A 359 14.13 16.74 -3.50
N ILE A 360 14.60 17.13 -2.31
CA ILE A 360 15.77 16.53 -1.67
C ILE A 360 15.35 15.25 -0.98
N ILE A 361 16.05 14.16 -1.29
CA ILE A 361 15.82 12.84 -0.71
C ILE A 361 16.93 12.54 0.29
N LYS A 362 16.54 12.11 1.49
CA LYS A 362 17.49 11.70 2.54
C LYS A 362 17.09 10.33 3.09
N LYS A 363 18.10 9.47 3.32
CA LYS A 363 17.92 8.24 4.07
C LYS A 363 17.88 8.59 5.54
N GLU A 364 16.82 8.26 6.23
CA GLU A 364 16.59 8.65 7.62
C GLU A 364 16.83 7.48 8.58
N VAL A 365 16.24 6.33 8.28
CA VAL A 365 16.26 5.16 9.17
C VAL A 365 16.38 3.88 8.34
N GLU A 366 17.20 2.94 8.79
CA GLU A 366 17.32 1.60 8.19
C GLU A 366 17.01 0.54 9.25
N PHE A 367 16.21 -0.44 8.85
CA PHE A 367 15.77 -1.55 9.71
C PHE A 367 16.33 -2.85 9.20
N GLU A 368 17.05 -3.58 10.02
CA GLU A 368 17.57 -4.87 9.61
C GLU A 368 16.44 -5.90 9.46
N LYS A 369 16.40 -6.60 8.32
CA LYS A 369 15.44 -7.68 8.02
C LYS A 369 13.95 -7.31 8.24
N ALA A 370 13.59 -6.03 8.15
CA ALA A 370 12.21 -5.56 8.35
C ALA A 370 11.37 -5.68 7.07
N ASN A 371 10.05 -5.76 7.28
CA ASN A 371 9.04 -5.52 6.26
C ASN A 371 8.04 -4.50 6.80
N ILE A 372 8.28 -3.23 6.49
CA ILE A 372 7.43 -2.13 6.99
C ILE A 372 6.12 -2.15 6.22
N GLN A 373 5.04 -2.41 6.94
CA GLN A 373 3.70 -2.57 6.42
C GLN A 373 2.90 -1.27 6.45
N SER A 374 3.06 -0.49 7.49
CA SER A 374 2.37 0.79 7.68
C SER A 374 3.26 1.78 8.42
N ILE A 375 3.22 3.04 8.01
CA ILE A 375 3.85 4.17 8.68
C ILE A 375 2.85 5.30 8.80
N LYS A 376 2.80 5.96 9.97
CA LYS A 376 1.90 7.11 10.20
C LYS A 376 2.60 8.12 11.09
N ILE A 377 2.40 9.41 10.81
CA ILE A 377 2.77 10.49 11.72
C ILE A 377 1.52 10.89 12.49
N ILE A 378 1.56 10.71 13.80
CA ILE A 378 0.47 10.99 14.72
C ILE A 378 1.07 11.61 15.98
N ASN A 379 0.56 12.77 16.42
CA ASN A 379 1.02 13.46 17.61
C ASN A 379 2.55 13.62 17.66
N GLU A 380 3.13 14.21 16.62
CA GLU A 380 4.57 14.51 16.50
C GLU A 380 5.49 13.26 16.55
N LYS A 381 4.93 12.08 16.26
CA LYS A 381 5.66 10.80 16.28
C LYS A 381 5.46 10.07 14.97
N LEU A 382 6.55 9.61 14.38
CA LEU A 382 6.52 8.66 13.27
C LEU A 382 6.42 7.25 13.86
N ILE A 383 5.30 6.61 13.63
CA ILE A 383 5.00 5.26 14.09
C ILE A 383 5.18 4.30 12.94
N VAL A 384 5.96 3.25 13.17
CA VAL A 384 6.39 2.31 12.12
C VAL A 384 6.02 0.89 12.53
N LEU A 385 5.22 0.21 11.71
CA LEU A 385 4.80 -1.17 11.90
C LEU A 385 5.61 -2.10 11.00
N ASP A 386 6.46 -2.92 11.61
CA ASP A 386 7.16 -4.04 10.96
C ASP A 386 6.37 -5.32 11.18
N ASN A 387 5.68 -5.81 10.15
CA ASN A 387 4.85 -6.99 10.26
C ASN A 387 5.61 -8.32 10.18
N ASN A 388 6.86 -8.30 9.70
CA ASN A 388 7.70 -9.49 9.66
C ASN A 388 8.21 -9.87 11.06
N LYS A 389 8.75 -8.89 11.79
CA LYS A 389 9.20 -9.07 13.17
C LYS A 389 8.06 -8.96 14.18
N GLY A 390 6.94 -8.35 13.80
CA GLY A 390 5.83 -8.04 14.68
C GLY A 390 6.18 -6.92 15.66
N TYR A 391 6.89 -5.89 15.19
CA TYR A 391 7.35 -4.78 16.00
C TYR A 391 6.66 -3.48 15.61
N LEU A 392 6.41 -2.66 16.61
CA LEU A 392 5.95 -1.29 16.42
C LEU A 392 6.98 -0.36 17.05
N TYR A 393 7.57 0.48 16.20
CA TYR A 393 8.55 1.48 16.61
C TYR A 393 7.90 2.86 16.66
N ILE A 394 8.40 3.68 17.59
CA ILE A 394 8.12 5.11 17.66
C ILE A 394 9.43 5.85 17.38
N ILE A 395 9.39 6.76 16.43
CA ILE A 395 10.50 7.62 16.04
C ILE A 395 10.06 9.07 16.25
N ASN A 396 10.87 9.83 16.96
CA ASN A 396 10.66 11.24 17.28
C ASN A 396 11.99 12.00 17.23
N LYS A 397 11.94 13.34 17.26
CA LYS A 397 13.15 14.13 17.50
C LYS A 397 13.70 13.80 18.87
N GLY A 398 14.99 13.58 18.93
CA GLY A 398 15.73 13.54 20.19
C GLY A 398 15.74 14.92 20.87
N ASN A 399 15.75 14.94 22.18
CA ASN A 399 15.93 16.18 22.95
C ASN A 399 17.32 16.74 22.73
#